data_6004d3beb9470e406cb56b1f75779b7f
#
_entry.id   6004d3beb9470e406cb56b1f75779b7f
#
_cell.length_a   1.000
_cell.length_b   1.000
_cell.length_c   1.000
_cell.angle_alpha   90.00
_cell.angle_beta   90.00
_cell.angle_gamma   90.00
#
_symmetry.space_group_name_H-M   'P 1'
#
loop_
_entity.id
_entity.type
_entity.pdbx_description
1 polymer ?
#
loop_
_entity_poly.entity_id
_entity_poly.type
_entity_poly.pdbx_seq_one_letter_code
_entity_poly.pdbx_strand_id
1 'polypeptide(L)'
;MISNSQIRASARRLLGGNILGSKWLIPLVGCILYEAARSVTSSFGIGFILLGFFELSLAYFLLRPVRTGEEAQLGDLLKSFTAPNPASTILTGIMKNLFIFLWALLFVIPGIVKSYSYALTGYIRVDRPELSFSETITESRRMMDGHKMQLFCLDLSFMGWYLLGSLLCGVGVLFVAPYHYLARALFYEAILRGEGNTL
;
A
#
# COMPACT_ATOMS: atom_id res chain seq x y z
N MET A 1 -12.86 -8.30 -14.98
CA MET A 1 -12.13 -8.45 -13.70
C MET A 1 -10.73 -8.93 -13.97
N ILE A 2 -9.75 -8.14 -13.61
CA ILE A 2 -8.39 -8.67 -13.52
C ILE A 2 -8.38 -9.65 -12.35
N SER A 3 -8.04 -10.90 -12.63
CA SER A 3 -7.95 -11.90 -11.56
C SER A 3 -6.71 -11.63 -10.68
N ASN A 4 -6.76 -12.07 -9.42
CA ASN A 4 -5.62 -11.96 -8.51
C ASN A 4 -4.34 -12.63 -9.07
N SER A 5 -4.51 -13.66 -9.89
CA SER A 5 -3.39 -14.31 -10.60
C SER A 5 -2.75 -13.38 -11.64
N GLN A 6 -3.56 -12.63 -12.38
CA GLN A 6 -3.09 -11.63 -13.36
C GLN A 6 -2.39 -10.45 -12.67
N ILE A 7 -2.92 -9.96 -11.55
CA ILE A 7 -2.28 -8.90 -10.74
C ILE A 7 -0.89 -9.37 -10.26
N ARG A 8 -0.79 -10.56 -9.71
CA ARG A 8 0.49 -11.14 -9.28
C ARG A 8 1.46 -11.34 -10.45
N ALA A 9 0.96 -11.83 -11.59
CA ALA A 9 1.79 -12.01 -12.79
C ALA A 9 2.32 -10.66 -13.31
N SER A 10 1.49 -9.61 -13.31
CA SER A 10 1.89 -8.25 -13.70
C SER A 10 2.92 -7.66 -12.72
N ALA A 11 2.72 -7.81 -11.41
CA ALA A 11 3.69 -7.37 -10.42
C ALA A 11 5.05 -8.07 -10.60
N ARG A 12 5.03 -9.37 -10.87
CA ARG A 12 6.27 -10.14 -11.15
C ARG A 12 6.95 -9.68 -12.43
N ARG A 13 6.20 -9.34 -13.48
CA ARG A 13 6.77 -8.82 -14.73
C ARG A 13 7.43 -7.46 -14.53
N LEU A 14 6.83 -6.57 -13.74
CA LEU A 14 7.40 -5.24 -13.43
C LEU A 14 8.70 -5.36 -12.65
N LEU A 15 8.79 -6.30 -11.71
CA LEU A 15 10.01 -6.58 -10.96
C LEU A 15 11.08 -7.28 -11.80
N GLY A 16 10.68 -7.90 -12.94
CA GLY A 16 11.59 -8.66 -13.80
C GLY A 16 11.95 -10.05 -13.27
N GLY A 17 12.56 -10.86 -14.11
CA GLY A 17 12.95 -12.23 -13.77
C GLY A 17 14.24 -12.37 -12.97
N ASN A 18 15.00 -11.28 -12.80
CA ASN A 18 16.28 -11.30 -12.10
C ASN A 18 16.16 -10.64 -10.72
N ILE A 19 16.19 -11.44 -9.66
CA ILE A 19 16.04 -11.00 -8.26
C ILE A 19 17.17 -10.05 -7.80
N LEU A 20 18.34 -10.12 -8.43
CA LEU A 20 19.47 -9.22 -8.16
C LEU A 20 19.53 -8.02 -9.12
N GLY A 21 18.54 -7.86 -10.00
CA GLY A 21 18.45 -6.71 -10.90
C GLY A 21 17.97 -5.44 -10.20
N SER A 22 18.28 -4.27 -10.79
CA SER A 22 17.85 -2.96 -10.27
C SER A 22 16.35 -2.88 -10.04
N LYS A 23 15.54 -3.51 -10.90
CA LYS A 23 14.07 -3.57 -10.79
C LYS A 23 13.57 -4.29 -9.54
N TRP A 24 14.38 -5.15 -8.93
CA TRP A 24 14.11 -5.78 -7.65
C TRP A 24 14.80 -5.06 -6.48
N LEU A 25 16.06 -4.69 -6.65
CA LEU A 25 16.87 -4.09 -5.58
C LEU A 25 16.32 -2.74 -5.14
N ILE A 26 15.91 -1.88 -6.07
CA ILE A 26 15.38 -0.55 -5.72
C ILE A 26 14.07 -0.66 -4.92
N PRO A 27 13.02 -1.41 -5.34
CA PRO A 27 11.85 -1.65 -4.51
C PRO A 27 12.16 -2.33 -3.18
N LEU A 28 13.12 -3.26 -3.15
CA LEU A 28 13.56 -3.93 -1.93
C LEU A 28 14.15 -2.93 -0.93
N VAL A 29 15.12 -2.13 -1.37
CA VAL A 29 15.74 -1.09 -0.53
C VAL A 29 14.71 -0.06 -0.08
N GLY A 30 13.82 0.37 -0.97
CA GLY A 30 12.75 1.30 -0.65
C GLY A 30 11.80 0.76 0.42
N CYS A 31 11.40 -0.50 0.34
CA CYS A 31 10.56 -1.15 1.35
C CYS A 31 11.32 -1.31 2.69
N ILE A 32 12.60 -1.66 2.68
CA ILE A 32 13.42 -1.75 3.89
C ILE A 32 13.53 -0.37 4.57
N LEU A 33 13.83 0.68 3.82
CA LEU A 33 13.89 2.05 4.34
C LEU A 33 12.55 2.50 4.91
N TYR A 34 11.45 2.20 4.22
CA TYR A 34 10.10 2.48 4.68
C TYR A 34 9.80 1.78 6.00
N GLU A 35 10.01 0.48 6.11
CA GLU A 35 9.74 -0.29 7.34
C GLU A 35 10.69 0.11 8.48
N ALA A 36 11.95 0.41 8.19
CA ALA A 36 12.90 0.92 9.18
C ALA A 36 12.46 2.29 9.73
N ALA A 37 12.11 3.23 8.86
CA ALA A 37 11.63 4.54 9.26
C ALA A 37 10.33 4.44 10.09
N ARG A 38 9.41 3.59 9.68
CA ARG A 38 8.16 3.32 10.39
C ARG A 38 8.42 2.71 11.77
N SER A 39 9.33 1.74 11.87
CA SER A 39 9.69 1.08 13.13
C SER A 39 10.34 2.05 14.12
N VAL A 40 11.31 2.83 13.67
CA VAL A 40 11.98 3.85 14.50
C VAL A 40 10.97 4.87 15.02
N THR A 41 10.13 5.43 14.16
CA THR A 41 9.15 6.45 14.57
C THR A 41 8.07 5.89 15.50
N SER A 42 7.68 4.61 15.34
CA SER A 42 6.72 3.97 16.23
C SER A 42 7.28 3.79 17.64
N SER A 43 8.58 3.54 17.78
CA SER A 43 9.26 3.40 19.06
C SER A 43 9.26 4.70 19.89
N PHE A 44 9.22 5.85 19.22
CA PHE A 44 9.17 7.17 19.86
C PHE A 44 7.75 7.72 20.04
N GLY A 45 6.71 6.96 19.76
CA GLY A 45 5.31 7.41 19.82
C GLY A 45 4.89 8.42 18.74
N ILE A 46 5.85 8.96 17.97
CA ILE A 46 5.61 9.91 16.87
C ILE A 46 5.07 9.20 15.64
N GLY A 47 5.30 7.89 15.53
CA GLY A 47 4.92 7.07 14.39
C GLY A 47 3.44 7.15 14.06
N PHE A 48 2.56 7.26 15.06
CA PHE A 48 1.12 7.39 14.85
C PHE A 48 0.76 8.65 14.04
N ILE A 49 1.44 9.77 14.32
CA ILE A 49 1.24 11.05 13.62
C ILE A 49 1.76 10.96 12.18
N LEU A 50 2.90 10.29 11.99
CA LEU A 50 3.57 10.21 10.68
C LEU A 50 3.05 9.08 9.77
N LEU A 51 2.14 8.24 10.24
CA LEU A 51 1.59 7.12 9.47
C LEU A 51 1.05 7.55 8.10
N GLY A 52 0.39 8.71 8.02
CA GLY A 52 -0.13 9.25 6.76
C GLY A 52 0.97 9.58 5.76
N PHE A 53 2.10 10.14 6.23
CA PHE A 53 3.26 10.41 5.37
C PHE A 53 3.90 9.14 4.85
N PHE A 54 4.06 8.13 5.71
CA PHE A 54 4.66 6.86 5.31
C PHE A 54 3.81 6.14 4.27
N GLU A 55 2.49 6.14 4.43
CA GLU A 55 1.59 5.55 3.42
C GLU A 55 1.67 6.30 2.09
N LEU A 56 1.68 7.64 2.13
CA LEU A 56 1.79 8.45 0.94
C LEU A 56 3.15 8.26 0.26
N SER A 57 4.24 8.21 1.02
CA SER A 57 5.59 7.92 0.51
C SER A 57 5.63 6.60 -0.26
N LEU A 58 5.08 5.55 0.35
CA LEU A 58 5.04 4.24 -0.28
C LEU A 58 4.15 4.24 -1.53
N ALA A 59 3.03 4.97 -1.51
CA ALA A 59 2.15 5.09 -2.66
C ALA A 59 2.84 5.80 -3.84
N TYR A 60 3.53 6.92 -3.64
CA TYR A 60 4.32 7.58 -4.68
C TYR A 60 5.37 6.66 -5.29
N PHE A 61 6.10 5.96 -4.42
CA PHE A 61 7.17 5.06 -4.82
C PHE A 61 6.68 3.89 -5.68
N LEU A 62 5.53 3.31 -5.32
CA LEU A 62 5.00 2.11 -5.99
C LEU A 62 4.16 2.45 -7.25
N LEU A 63 3.48 3.60 -7.28
CA LEU A 63 2.67 3.97 -8.44
C LEU A 63 3.52 4.31 -9.66
N ARG A 64 4.73 4.81 -9.47
CA ARG A 64 5.62 5.14 -10.59
C ARG A 64 5.87 3.93 -11.51
N PRO A 65 6.44 2.81 -11.04
CA PRO A 65 6.69 1.66 -11.90
C PRO A 65 5.42 1.05 -12.49
N VAL A 66 4.29 1.15 -11.78
CA VAL A 66 3.01 0.63 -12.25
C VAL A 66 2.46 1.45 -13.42
N ARG A 67 2.64 2.79 -13.40
CA ARG A 67 2.09 3.70 -14.41
C ARG A 67 3.00 3.91 -15.60
N THR A 68 4.28 4.08 -15.36
CA THR A 68 5.24 4.44 -16.41
C THR A 68 6.04 3.25 -16.93
N GLY A 69 6.06 2.12 -16.19
CA GLY A 69 6.95 0.99 -16.47
C GLY A 69 8.44 1.28 -16.17
N GLU A 70 8.76 2.50 -15.71
CA GLU A 70 10.11 2.89 -15.32
C GLU A 70 10.50 2.26 -13.98
N GLU A 71 11.79 2.28 -13.67
CA GLU A 71 12.26 1.82 -12.37
C GLU A 71 11.80 2.75 -11.25
N ALA A 72 11.49 2.19 -10.09
CA ALA A 72 11.18 2.96 -8.89
C ALA A 72 12.37 3.84 -8.51
N GLN A 73 12.13 5.02 -7.99
CA GLN A 73 13.18 5.94 -7.53
C GLN A 73 13.06 6.17 -6.03
N LEU A 74 14.15 5.99 -5.29
CA LEU A 74 14.16 6.21 -3.84
C LEU A 74 13.78 7.65 -3.45
N GLY A 75 14.02 8.62 -4.33
CA GLY A 75 13.58 10.01 -4.16
C GLY A 75 12.06 10.16 -4.06
N ASP A 76 11.29 9.23 -4.63
CA ASP A 76 9.83 9.27 -4.55
C ASP A 76 9.31 9.03 -3.13
N LEU A 77 10.09 8.35 -2.27
CA LEU A 77 9.77 8.20 -0.85
C LEU A 77 9.76 9.53 -0.09
N LEU A 78 10.49 10.53 -0.58
CA LEU A 78 10.55 11.85 0.04
C LEU A 78 9.46 12.81 -0.48
N LYS A 79 8.78 12.47 -1.57
CA LYS A 79 7.74 13.34 -2.17
C LYS A 79 6.55 13.61 -1.25
N SER A 80 6.27 12.73 -0.31
CA SER A 80 5.21 12.96 0.68
C SER A 80 5.47 14.21 1.55
N PHE A 81 6.75 14.54 1.81
CA PHE A 81 7.12 15.72 2.60
C PHE A 81 6.94 17.04 1.82
N THR A 82 6.93 16.97 0.50
CA THR A 82 6.69 18.12 -0.39
C THR A 82 5.26 18.15 -0.94
N ALA A 83 4.38 17.31 -0.41
CA ALA A 83 2.98 17.25 -0.85
C ALA A 83 2.27 18.58 -0.63
N PRO A 84 1.32 18.97 -1.51
CA PRO A 84 0.66 20.28 -1.46
C PRO A 84 -0.09 20.55 -0.13
N ASN A 85 -0.59 19.50 0.53
CA ASN A 85 -1.38 19.60 1.75
C ASN A 85 -0.88 18.63 2.83
N PRO A 86 0.27 18.91 3.49
CA PRO A 86 0.85 18.00 4.47
C PRO A 86 -0.08 17.78 5.69
N ALA A 87 -0.77 18.82 6.16
CA ALA A 87 -1.71 18.73 7.27
C ALA A 87 -2.87 17.76 6.97
N SER A 88 -3.45 17.84 5.78
CA SER A 88 -4.52 16.92 5.36
C SER A 88 -4.01 15.48 5.21
N THR A 89 -2.76 15.30 4.80
CA THR A 89 -2.11 13.97 4.71
C THR A 89 -1.94 13.34 6.10
N ILE A 90 -1.43 14.10 7.05
CA ILE A 90 -1.32 13.66 8.46
C ILE A 90 -2.70 13.29 9.00
N LEU A 91 -3.67 14.18 8.82
CA LEU A 91 -5.01 13.99 9.35
C LEU A 91 -5.72 12.77 8.74
N THR A 92 -5.52 12.54 7.44
CA THR A 92 -6.03 11.33 6.76
C THR A 92 -5.46 10.05 7.40
N GLY A 93 -4.16 10.01 7.65
CA GLY A 93 -3.49 8.86 8.28
C GLY A 93 -3.99 8.63 9.71
N ILE A 94 -4.07 9.68 10.52
CA ILE A 94 -4.56 9.61 11.90
C ILE A 94 -6.03 9.13 11.93
N MET A 95 -6.90 9.78 11.16
CA MET A 95 -8.33 9.46 11.13
C MET A 95 -8.60 8.04 10.63
N LYS A 96 -7.89 7.64 9.57
CA LYS A 96 -7.99 6.26 9.07
C LYS A 96 -7.65 5.24 10.16
N ASN A 97 -6.51 5.40 10.83
CA ASN A 97 -6.07 4.46 11.86
C ASN A 97 -6.96 4.53 13.11
N LEU A 98 -7.43 5.72 13.49
CA LEU A 98 -8.38 5.89 14.58
C LEU A 98 -9.70 5.13 14.29
N PHE A 99 -10.25 5.27 13.09
CA PHE A 99 -11.47 4.55 12.72
C PHE A 99 -11.26 3.04 12.69
N ILE A 100 -10.14 2.55 12.15
CA ILE A 100 -9.82 1.12 12.19
C ILE A 100 -9.72 0.63 13.64
N PHE A 101 -9.03 1.38 14.51
CA PHE A 101 -8.88 1.05 15.93
C PHE A 101 -10.22 1.00 16.65
N LEU A 102 -11.09 2.01 16.47
CA LEU A 102 -12.42 2.05 17.08
C LEU A 102 -13.29 0.85 16.66
N TRP A 103 -13.25 0.50 15.38
CA TRP A 103 -13.97 -0.67 14.88
C TRP A 103 -13.37 -1.98 15.38
N ALA A 104 -12.05 -2.07 15.50
CA ALA A 104 -11.37 -3.25 16.05
C ALA A 104 -11.64 -3.42 17.56
N LEU A 105 -11.78 -2.30 18.29
CA LEU A 105 -12.14 -2.32 19.71
C LEU A 105 -13.58 -2.84 19.92
N LEU A 106 -14.49 -2.52 19.00
CA LEU A 106 -15.87 -2.97 19.08
C LEU A 106 -15.97 -4.47 18.73
N PHE A 107 -15.40 -4.87 17.61
CA PHE A 107 -15.28 -6.27 17.16
C PHE A 107 -14.12 -6.41 16.17
N VAL A 108 -13.33 -7.47 16.30
CA VAL A 108 -12.16 -7.74 15.43
C VAL A 108 -12.56 -7.85 13.95
N ILE A 109 -13.66 -8.57 13.64
CA ILE A 109 -14.12 -8.79 12.27
C ILE A 109 -14.50 -7.47 11.57
N PRO A 110 -15.36 -6.58 12.13
CA PRO A 110 -15.58 -5.25 11.57
C PRO A 110 -14.31 -4.41 11.42
N GLY A 111 -13.36 -4.51 12.36
CA GLY A 111 -12.06 -3.84 12.26
C GLY A 111 -11.29 -4.25 11.01
N ILE A 112 -11.22 -5.56 10.73
CA ILE A 112 -10.60 -6.10 9.51
C ILE A 112 -11.33 -5.58 8.26
N VAL A 113 -12.65 -5.67 8.21
CA VAL A 113 -13.45 -5.18 7.07
C VAL A 113 -13.21 -3.69 6.82
N LYS A 114 -13.11 -2.89 7.87
CA LYS A 114 -12.83 -1.44 7.77
C LYS A 114 -11.40 -1.15 7.34
N SER A 115 -10.41 -1.95 7.76
CA SER A 115 -9.04 -1.80 7.27
C SER A 115 -8.96 -1.97 5.74
N TYR A 116 -9.68 -2.93 5.19
CA TYR A 116 -9.80 -3.09 3.73
C TYR A 116 -10.58 -1.95 3.08
N SER A 117 -11.60 -1.40 3.72
CA SER A 117 -12.34 -0.24 3.20
C SER A 117 -11.48 1.01 3.06
N TYR A 118 -10.43 1.13 3.86
CA TYR A 118 -9.52 2.29 3.87
C TYR A 118 -8.16 1.99 3.23
N ALA A 119 -8.01 0.83 2.59
CA ALA A 119 -6.73 0.37 2.05
C ALA A 119 -6.17 1.25 0.92
N LEU A 120 -7.04 1.98 0.20
CA LEU A 120 -6.64 2.79 -0.95
C LEU A 120 -6.38 4.26 -0.61
N THR A 121 -6.54 4.69 0.65
CA THR A 121 -6.41 6.10 1.04
C THR A 121 -5.06 6.72 0.63
N GLY A 122 -3.95 5.99 0.80
CA GLY A 122 -2.62 6.47 0.40
C GLY A 122 -2.50 6.72 -1.10
N TYR A 123 -3.03 5.82 -1.92
CA TYR A 123 -3.00 5.95 -3.38
C TYR A 123 -3.90 7.09 -3.88
N ILE A 124 -5.12 7.20 -3.32
CA ILE A 124 -6.05 8.29 -3.64
C ILE A 124 -5.42 9.65 -3.29
N ARG A 125 -4.67 9.72 -2.21
CA ARG A 125 -3.99 10.93 -1.77
C ARG A 125 -2.87 11.37 -2.73
N VAL A 126 -2.21 10.43 -3.39
CA VAL A 126 -1.25 10.71 -4.46
C VAL A 126 -1.94 11.36 -5.66
N ASP A 127 -3.11 10.84 -6.04
CA ASP A 127 -3.82 11.26 -7.25
C ASP A 127 -4.63 12.54 -7.05
N ARG A 128 -5.18 12.72 -5.86
CA ARG A 128 -6.08 13.82 -5.51
C ARG A 128 -5.65 14.49 -4.22
N PRO A 129 -4.52 15.22 -4.23
CA PRO A 129 -3.98 15.88 -3.05
C PRO A 129 -4.88 17.03 -2.54
N GLU A 130 -5.82 17.50 -3.36
CA GLU A 130 -6.79 18.53 -3.02
C GLU A 130 -7.91 18.07 -2.10
N LEU A 131 -8.20 16.74 -2.08
CA LEU A 131 -9.28 16.22 -1.25
C LEU A 131 -8.98 16.42 0.25
N SER A 132 -10.01 16.72 1.02
CA SER A 132 -9.94 16.71 2.48
C SER A 132 -9.72 15.29 3.00
N PHE A 133 -9.37 15.15 4.28
CA PHE A 133 -9.18 13.84 4.89
C PHE A 133 -10.46 12.99 4.86
N SER A 134 -11.62 13.60 5.10
CA SER A 134 -12.91 12.90 5.11
C SER A 134 -13.34 12.46 3.71
N GLU A 135 -13.10 13.28 2.71
CA GLU A 135 -13.35 12.95 1.31
C GLU A 135 -12.46 11.80 0.84
N THR A 136 -11.16 11.83 1.18
CA THR A 136 -10.22 10.77 0.84
C THR A 136 -10.64 9.41 1.44
N ILE A 137 -11.06 9.40 2.71
CA ILE A 137 -11.56 8.19 3.38
C ILE A 137 -12.86 7.71 2.74
N THR A 138 -13.77 8.62 2.43
CA THR A 138 -15.07 8.31 1.80
C THR A 138 -14.87 7.74 0.41
N GLU A 139 -13.96 8.32 -0.38
CA GLU A 139 -13.63 7.84 -1.71
C GLU A 139 -12.99 6.45 -1.67
N SER A 140 -12.07 6.20 -0.72
CA SER A 140 -11.52 4.85 -0.52
C SER A 140 -12.61 3.82 -0.20
N ARG A 141 -13.58 4.18 0.65
CA ARG A 141 -14.72 3.30 0.95
C ARG A 141 -15.57 3.01 -0.28
N ARG A 142 -15.82 4.04 -1.11
CA ARG A 142 -16.59 3.93 -2.35
C ARG A 142 -15.89 3.02 -3.35
N MET A 143 -14.61 3.23 -3.59
CA MET A 143 -13.82 2.42 -4.52
C MET A 143 -13.65 0.96 -4.06
N MET A 144 -13.61 0.74 -2.75
CA MET A 144 -13.49 -0.60 -2.17
C MET A 144 -14.81 -1.32 -2.00
N ASP A 145 -15.93 -0.69 -2.37
CA ASP A 145 -17.22 -1.38 -2.32
C ASP A 145 -17.29 -2.46 -3.42
N GLY A 146 -17.66 -3.68 -3.03
CA GLY A 146 -17.59 -4.85 -3.90
C GLY A 146 -16.19 -5.47 -4.07
N HIS A 147 -15.08 -4.74 -3.76
CA HIS A 147 -13.70 -5.18 -4.02
C HIS A 147 -12.92 -5.65 -2.78
N LYS A 148 -13.49 -5.50 -1.56
CA LYS A 148 -12.81 -5.85 -0.30
C LYS A 148 -12.36 -7.30 -0.25
N MET A 149 -13.25 -8.22 -0.66
CA MET A 149 -12.95 -9.65 -0.67
C MET A 149 -11.86 -9.99 -1.69
N GLN A 150 -11.83 -9.30 -2.82
CA GLN A 150 -10.79 -9.50 -3.82
C GLN A 150 -9.42 -9.11 -3.29
N LEU A 151 -9.31 -7.94 -2.62
CA LEU A 151 -8.05 -7.51 -1.99
C LEU A 151 -7.66 -8.44 -0.83
N PHE A 152 -8.63 -8.89 -0.02
CA PHE A 152 -8.39 -9.87 1.03
C PHE A 152 -7.82 -11.19 0.47
N CYS A 153 -8.39 -11.73 -0.60
CA CYS A 153 -7.88 -12.93 -1.26
C CYS A 153 -6.50 -12.69 -1.89
N LEU A 154 -6.23 -11.48 -2.39
CA LEU A 154 -4.89 -11.12 -2.88
C LEU A 154 -3.88 -11.20 -1.73
N ASP A 155 -4.15 -10.53 -0.60
CA ASP A 155 -3.26 -10.54 0.57
C ASP A 155 -3.09 -11.95 1.15
N LEU A 156 -4.18 -12.73 1.23
CA LEU A 156 -4.14 -14.12 1.69
C LEU A 156 -3.22 -14.99 0.80
N SER A 157 -3.19 -14.69 -0.50
CA SER A 157 -2.30 -15.41 -1.42
C SER A 157 -0.81 -15.14 -1.18
N PHE A 158 -0.47 -14.03 -0.53
CA PHE A 158 0.89 -13.71 -0.10
C PHE A 158 1.24 -14.26 1.28
N MET A 159 0.24 -14.63 2.09
CA MET A 159 0.45 -15.11 3.46
C MET A 159 1.32 -16.38 3.48
N GLY A 160 1.11 -17.30 2.52
CA GLY A 160 1.96 -18.48 2.36
C GLY A 160 3.42 -18.14 2.07
N TRP A 161 3.66 -17.11 1.24
CA TRP A 161 5.00 -16.64 0.93
C TRP A 161 5.67 -15.96 2.12
N TYR A 162 4.91 -15.19 2.91
CA TYR A 162 5.41 -14.60 4.16
C TYR A 162 5.77 -15.69 5.19
N LEU A 163 4.95 -16.74 5.29
CA LEU A 163 5.23 -17.88 6.18
C LEU A 163 6.52 -18.62 5.76
N LEU A 164 6.67 -18.90 4.47
CA LEU A 164 7.90 -19.52 3.94
C LEU A 164 9.11 -18.60 4.11
N GLY A 165 8.94 -17.28 3.88
CA GLY A 165 9.99 -16.30 4.04
C GLY A 165 10.45 -16.15 5.50
N SER A 166 9.54 -16.30 6.47
CA SER A 166 9.87 -16.24 7.89
C SER A 166 10.69 -17.44 8.34
N LEU A 167 10.47 -18.63 7.75
CA LEU A 167 11.26 -19.85 8.01
C LEU A 167 12.74 -19.71 7.59
N LEU A 168 13.03 -18.81 6.64
CA LEU A 168 14.40 -18.47 6.20
C LEU A 168 15.01 -17.35 7.06
N CYS A 169 14.91 -17.44 8.38
CA CYS A 169 15.38 -16.42 9.33
C CYS A 169 14.85 -14.99 9.06
N GLY A 170 13.65 -14.89 8.45
CA GLY A 170 13.02 -13.59 8.14
C GLY A 170 13.55 -12.90 6.88
N VAL A 171 14.70 -13.29 6.34
CA VAL A 171 15.28 -12.67 5.13
C VAL A 171 14.34 -12.80 3.93
N GLY A 172 13.63 -13.93 3.81
CA GLY A 172 12.66 -14.14 2.73
C GLY A 172 11.50 -13.14 2.75
N VAL A 173 11.10 -12.64 3.91
CA VAL A 173 10.05 -11.63 4.05
C VAL A 173 10.40 -10.34 3.29
N LEU A 174 11.69 -9.93 3.33
CA LEU A 174 12.16 -8.74 2.63
C LEU A 174 11.96 -8.83 1.11
N PHE A 175 12.09 -10.03 0.55
CA PHE A 175 11.87 -10.26 -0.89
C PHE A 175 10.38 -10.35 -1.25
N VAL A 176 9.53 -10.80 -0.33
CA VAL A 176 8.08 -10.87 -0.55
C VAL A 176 7.44 -9.48 -0.47
N ALA A 177 7.92 -8.61 0.41
CA ALA A 177 7.33 -7.30 0.68
C ALA A 177 7.19 -6.41 -0.57
N PRO A 178 8.23 -6.13 -1.39
CA PRO A 178 8.09 -5.30 -2.57
C PRO A 178 7.12 -5.89 -3.60
N TYR A 179 7.10 -7.21 -3.75
CA TYR A 179 6.16 -7.90 -4.63
C TYR A 179 4.71 -7.72 -4.17
N HIS A 180 4.45 -7.87 -2.88
CA HIS A 180 3.12 -7.68 -2.29
C HIS A 180 2.65 -6.22 -2.41
N TYR A 181 3.49 -5.25 -2.04
CA TYR A 181 3.15 -3.83 -2.15
C TYR A 181 2.90 -3.41 -3.60
N LEU A 182 3.69 -3.90 -4.54
CA LEU A 182 3.48 -3.62 -5.96
C LEU A 182 2.17 -4.24 -6.48
N ALA A 183 1.80 -5.44 -6.01
CA ALA A 183 0.53 -6.05 -6.34
C ALA A 183 -0.67 -5.22 -5.85
N ARG A 184 -0.57 -4.60 -4.67
CA ARG A 184 -1.60 -3.67 -4.15
C ARG A 184 -1.69 -2.38 -4.98
N ALA A 185 -0.56 -1.84 -5.44
CA ALA A 185 -0.56 -0.67 -6.33
C ALA A 185 -1.22 -0.99 -7.69
N LEU A 186 -0.93 -2.16 -8.25
CA LEU A 186 -1.59 -2.65 -9.46
C LEU A 186 -3.10 -2.88 -9.27
N PHE A 187 -3.49 -3.37 -8.10
CA PHE A 187 -4.90 -3.52 -7.74
C PHE A 187 -5.63 -2.17 -7.74
N TYR A 188 -5.01 -1.13 -7.19
CA TYR A 188 -5.54 0.23 -7.22
C TYR A 188 -5.73 0.73 -8.66
N GLU A 189 -4.71 0.57 -9.52
CA GLU A 189 -4.77 0.96 -10.93
C GLU A 189 -5.86 0.19 -11.69
N ALA A 190 -6.06 -1.08 -11.38
CA ALA A 190 -7.10 -1.89 -11.99
C ALA A 190 -8.50 -1.36 -11.66
N ILE A 191 -8.74 -0.95 -10.42
CA ILE A 191 -10.01 -0.33 -10.01
C ILE A 191 -10.20 1.02 -10.71
N LEU A 192 -9.15 1.86 -10.79
CA LEU A 192 -9.22 3.17 -11.47
C LEU A 192 -9.62 3.04 -12.94
N ARG A 193 -9.09 2.06 -13.65
CA ARG A 193 -9.40 1.82 -15.08
C ARG A 193 -10.78 1.22 -15.30
N GLY A 194 -11.57 1.01 -14.26
CA GLY A 194 -12.88 0.36 -14.37
C GLY A 194 -12.83 -1.14 -14.65
N GLU A 195 -11.63 -1.72 -14.70
CA GLU A 195 -11.43 -3.16 -14.92
C GLU A 195 -11.87 -3.98 -13.69
N GLY A 196 -12.13 -3.30 -12.58
CA GLY A 196 -12.73 -3.88 -11.38
C GLY A 196 -14.25 -3.98 -11.41
N ASN A 197 -14.92 -3.21 -12.27
CA ASN A 197 -16.39 -3.12 -12.32
C ASN A 197 -17.03 -3.90 -13.48
N THR A 198 -16.24 -4.58 -14.30
CA THR A 198 -16.73 -5.41 -15.41
C THR A 198 -16.93 -6.86 -14.95
N LEU A 199 -17.78 -7.02 -13.94
CA LEU A 199 -18.28 -8.34 -13.50
C LEU A 199 -19.74 -8.26 -13.15
#